data_3b79fa252b86b5af709231559eb26d29
#
_entry.id   3b79fa252b86b5af709231559eb26d29
#
_cell.length_a   1.000
_cell.length_b   1.000
_cell.length_c   1.000
_cell.angle_alpha   90.00
_cell.angle_beta   90.00
_cell.angle_gamma   90.00
#
_symmetry.space_group_name_H-M   'P 1'
#
loop_
_entity.id
_entity.type
_entity.pdbx_description
1 polymer ?
#
loop_
_entity_poly.entity_id
_entity_poly.type
_entity_poly.pdbx_seq_one_letter_code
_entity_poly.pdbx_strand_id
1 'polypeptide(L)'
;MKNINTEKSKKEINRIARRYYRHLAYMIIEAVNLRFSPRKRIAKCMSVQNPEVFQQLIDKDRNVLIILGHYGNWEYGCAKIANFDIRTTAIYKRLSSPIFERFYMEMRSKTGVEPIEMRDTMRKMVEMRDSGRRFALLSVADQTPTRSQIHYWLTFLNQDTGVFIGSERLAQKFNMAVLYCEIKRLGFSKFDTRVTLITETPN
;
A
#
# COMPACT_ATOMS: atom_id res chain seq x y z
N MET A 1 -2.17 29.97 9.42
CA MET A 1 -0.97 29.11 9.40
C MET A 1 -0.20 29.37 10.68
N LYS A 2 -0.23 28.45 11.66
CA LYS A 2 0.62 28.57 12.86
C LYS A 2 2.06 28.32 12.43
N ASN A 3 2.95 29.29 12.72
CA ASN A 3 4.39 29.14 12.53
C ASN A 3 4.86 27.86 13.24
N ILE A 4 5.26 26.87 12.48
CA ILE A 4 6.03 25.74 13.00
C ILE A 4 7.40 26.34 13.31
N ASN A 5 7.62 26.65 14.57
CA ASN A 5 8.86 27.20 15.06
C ASN A 5 9.96 26.15 14.81
N THR A 6 10.76 26.36 13.78
CA THR A 6 11.88 25.47 13.45
C THR A 6 13.06 25.84 14.33
N GLU A 7 13.11 25.27 15.53
CA GLU A 7 14.26 25.36 16.44
C GLU A 7 15.53 24.69 15.91
N LYS A 8 15.52 24.25 14.64
CA LYS A 8 16.64 23.52 14.05
C LYS A 8 17.67 24.45 13.45
N SER A 9 18.94 24.16 13.73
CA SER A 9 20.06 24.87 13.12
C SER A 9 20.08 24.69 11.59
N LYS A 10 20.67 25.67 10.88
CA LYS A 10 20.85 25.58 9.40
C LYS A 10 21.57 24.30 8.98
N LYS A 11 22.53 23.80 9.79
CA LYS A 11 23.24 22.54 9.56
C LYS A 11 22.29 21.33 9.62
N GLU A 12 21.38 21.33 10.58
CA GLU A 12 20.38 20.24 10.70
C GLU A 12 19.36 20.29 9.55
N ILE A 13 18.89 21.47 9.18
CA ILE A 13 17.98 21.65 8.04
C ILE A 13 18.64 21.11 6.76
N ASN A 14 19.90 21.47 6.49
CA ASN A 14 20.63 20.98 5.34
C ASN A 14 20.83 19.45 5.37
N ARG A 15 21.06 18.88 6.56
CA ARG A 15 21.15 17.42 6.73
C ARG A 15 19.84 16.73 6.42
N ILE A 16 18.72 17.28 6.87
CA ILE A 16 17.37 16.76 6.58
C ILE A 16 17.09 16.84 5.08
N ALA A 17 17.35 17.99 4.46
CA ALA A 17 17.18 18.19 3.02
C ALA A 17 17.98 17.17 2.19
N ARG A 18 19.26 16.96 2.51
CA ARG A 18 20.09 15.96 1.82
C ARG A 18 19.55 14.53 1.96
N ARG A 19 19.03 14.18 3.15
CA ARG A 19 18.41 12.86 3.36
C ARG A 19 17.13 12.73 2.55
N TYR A 20 16.30 13.77 2.49
CA TYR A 20 15.08 13.80 1.69
C TYR A 20 15.37 13.61 0.20
N TYR A 21 16.27 14.40 -0.39
CA TYR A 21 16.61 14.28 -1.80
C TYR A 21 17.25 12.93 -2.15
N ARG A 22 18.07 12.38 -1.26
CA ARG A 22 18.61 11.02 -1.43
C ARG A 22 17.49 9.97 -1.42
N HIS A 23 16.52 10.10 -0.53
CA HIS A 23 15.37 9.22 -0.49
C HIS A 23 14.53 9.33 -1.76
N LEU A 24 14.27 10.54 -2.25
CA LEU A 24 13.57 10.78 -3.51
C LEU A 24 14.30 10.13 -4.71
N ALA A 25 15.62 10.30 -4.79
CA ALA A 25 16.42 9.65 -5.82
C ALA A 25 16.32 8.11 -5.74
N TYR A 26 16.34 7.54 -4.55
CA TYR A 26 16.12 6.10 -4.36
C TYR A 26 14.76 5.65 -4.88
N MET A 27 13.68 6.39 -4.57
CA MET A 27 12.33 6.05 -5.04
C MET A 27 12.25 6.04 -6.57
N ILE A 28 12.87 7.02 -7.24
CA ILE A 28 12.90 7.10 -8.71
C ILE A 28 13.64 5.90 -9.30
N ILE A 29 14.85 5.60 -8.80
CA ILE A 29 15.64 4.47 -9.29
C ILE A 29 14.94 3.14 -8.99
N GLU A 30 14.32 3.01 -7.83
CA GLU A 30 13.54 1.83 -7.46
C GLU A 30 12.32 1.63 -8.38
N ALA A 31 11.63 2.69 -8.79
CA ALA A 31 10.52 2.61 -9.75
C ALA A 31 11.02 2.12 -11.12
N VAL A 32 12.17 2.60 -11.58
CA VAL A 32 12.82 2.12 -12.80
C VAL A 32 13.22 0.64 -12.66
N ASN A 33 13.81 0.26 -11.53
CA ASN A 33 14.17 -1.14 -11.26
C ASN A 33 12.93 -2.07 -11.27
N LEU A 34 11.83 -1.65 -10.64
CA LEU A 34 10.55 -2.38 -10.66
C LEU A 34 10.05 -2.60 -12.10
N ARG A 35 10.17 -1.56 -12.95
CA ARG A 35 9.71 -1.63 -14.35
C ARG A 35 10.52 -2.61 -15.19
N PHE A 36 11.83 -2.73 -14.96
CA PHE A 36 12.73 -3.49 -15.83
C PHE A 36 13.27 -4.79 -15.21
N SER A 37 13.14 -5.00 -13.90
CA SER A 37 13.62 -6.22 -13.25
C SER A 37 12.61 -7.37 -13.33
N PRO A 38 13.08 -8.64 -13.38
CA PRO A 38 12.20 -9.79 -13.26
C PRO A 38 11.52 -9.84 -11.87
N ARG A 39 10.26 -10.30 -11.81
CA ARG A 39 9.46 -10.41 -10.57
C ARG A 39 10.20 -11.16 -9.45
N LYS A 40 10.89 -12.27 -9.76
CA LYS A 40 11.68 -13.04 -8.78
C LYS A 40 12.76 -12.20 -8.10
N ARG A 41 13.41 -11.30 -8.84
CA ARG A 41 14.42 -10.37 -8.30
C ARG A 41 13.76 -9.31 -7.41
N ILE A 42 12.64 -8.75 -7.85
CA ILE A 42 11.86 -7.76 -7.10
C ILE A 42 11.42 -8.36 -5.75
N ALA A 43 10.85 -9.57 -5.75
CA ALA A 43 10.38 -10.25 -4.55
C ALA A 43 11.49 -10.53 -3.51
N LYS A 44 12.75 -10.66 -3.95
CA LYS A 44 13.91 -10.81 -3.05
C LYS A 44 14.32 -9.52 -2.35
N CYS A 45 13.86 -8.36 -2.83
CA CYS A 45 14.16 -7.06 -2.22
C CYS A 45 13.34 -6.81 -0.94
N MET A 46 12.31 -7.62 -0.69
CA MET A 46 11.46 -7.51 0.49
C MET A 46 11.39 -8.84 1.24
N SER A 47 11.78 -8.84 2.51
CA SER A 47 11.53 -9.94 3.46
C SER A 47 10.18 -9.73 4.15
N VAL A 48 9.59 -10.83 4.61
CA VAL A 48 8.39 -10.82 5.48
C VAL A 48 8.77 -11.61 6.73
N GLN A 49 8.62 -11.00 7.90
CA GLN A 49 9.03 -11.60 9.17
C GLN A 49 8.13 -12.76 9.59
N ASN A 50 6.83 -12.65 9.30
CA ASN A 50 5.78 -13.58 9.75
C ASN A 50 4.80 -13.90 8.62
N PRO A 51 5.25 -14.55 7.54
CA PRO A 51 4.42 -14.86 6.36
C PRO A 51 3.29 -15.83 6.67
N GLU A 52 3.42 -16.63 7.75
CA GLU A 52 2.43 -17.60 8.22
C GLU A 52 1.09 -16.95 8.58
N VAL A 53 1.09 -15.70 9.06
CA VAL A 53 -0.15 -14.97 9.37
C VAL A 53 -1.03 -14.80 8.13
N PHE A 54 -0.41 -14.50 7.00
CA PHE A 54 -1.13 -14.38 5.73
C PHE A 54 -1.53 -15.75 5.18
N GLN A 55 -0.64 -16.74 5.28
CA GLN A 55 -0.91 -18.09 4.81
C GLN A 55 -2.09 -18.72 5.56
N GLN A 56 -2.17 -18.57 6.88
CA GLN A 56 -3.30 -19.07 7.67
C GLN A 56 -4.66 -18.53 7.22
N LEU A 57 -4.73 -17.27 6.77
CA LEU A 57 -5.97 -16.69 6.23
C LEU A 57 -6.34 -17.29 4.87
N ILE A 58 -5.35 -17.56 4.03
CA ILE A 58 -5.55 -18.26 2.75
C ILE A 58 -6.06 -19.68 3.01
N ASP A 59 -5.45 -20.41 3.92
CA ASP A 59 -5.82 -21.78 4.28
C ASP A 59 -7.23 -21.86 4.89
N LYS A 60 -7.68 -20.77 5.57
CA LYS A 60 -9.06 -20.61 6.05
C LYS A 60 -10.02 -20.11 4.96
N ASP A 61 -9.62 -20.07 3.72
CA ASP A 61 -10.42 -19.59 2.58
C ASP A 61 -10.97 -18.15 2.76
N ARG A 62 -10.19 -17.24 3.38
CA ARG A 62 -10.59 -15.85 3.64
C ARG A 62 -10.19 -14.92 2.51
N ASN A 63 -11.07 -13.95 2.19
CA ASN A 63 -10.66 -12.75 1.48
C ASN A 63 -9.88 -11.85 2.45
N VAL A 64 -8.85 -11.18 1.96
CA VAL A 64 -7.94 -10.41 2.80
C VAL A 64 -7.81 -8.98 2.32
N LEU A 65 -8.00 -8.02 3.22
CA LEU A 65 -7.64 -6.62 3.02
C LEU A 65 -6.29 -6.35 3.67
N ILE A 66 -5.33 -5.88 2.91
CA ILE A 66 -4.00 -5.50 3.40
C ILE A 66 -3.91 -3.99 3.41
N ILE A 67 -3.84 -3.40 4.61
CA ILE A 67 -3.68 -1.97 4.82
C ILE A 67 -2.22 -1.64 5.04
N LEU A 68 -1.74 -0.61 4.36
CA LEU A 68 -0.37 -0.12 4.48
C LEU A 68 -0.31 1.40 4.23
N GLY A 69 0.85 2.00 4.48
CA GLY A 69 1.11 3.42 4.23
C GLY A 69 2.07 3.65 3.06
N HIS A 70 2.16 4.90 2.59
CA HIS A 70 3.13 5.35 1.58
C HIS A 70 4.56 5.46 2.13
N TYR A 71 4.96 4.49 2.95
CA TYR A 71 6.31 4.43 3.49
C TYR A 71 7.16 3.40 2.75
N GLY A 72 8.41 3.76 2.49
CA GLY A 72 9.30 2.91 1.72
C GLY A 72 8.89 2.82 0.25
N ASN A 73 8.93 1.62 -0.29
CA ASN A 73 8.40 1.35 -1.63
C ASN A 73 7.52 0.10 -1.57
N TRP A 74 6.24 0.32 -1.29
CA TRP A 74 5.22 -0.72 -1.13
C TRP A 74 5.00 -1.57 -2.40
N GLU A 75 5.37 -1.05 -3.58
CA GLU A 75 5.26 -1.80 -4.85
C GLU A 75 6.13 -3.08 -4.84
N TYR A 76 7.23 -3.13 -4.06
CA TYR A 76 7.99 -4.38 -3.85
C TYR A 76 7.18 -5.42 -3.08
N GLY A 77 6.32 -4.98 -2.16
CA GLY A 77 5.39 -5.83 -1.43
C GLY A 77 4.40 -6.52 -2.34
N CYS A 78 3.92 -5.83 -3.38
CA CYS A 78 3.04 -6.40 -4.39
C CYS A 78 3.64 -7.66 -5.01
N ALA A 79 4.91 -7.61 -5.45
CA ALA A 79 5.60 -8.76 -6.03
C ALA A 79 5.79 -9.91 -5.02
N LYS A 80 5.91 -9.59 -3.73
CA LYS A 80 6.05 -10.59 -2.67
C LYS A 80 4.73 -11.30 -2.37
N ILE A 81 3.65 -10.54 -2.20
CA ILE A 81 2.30 -11.07 -1.93
C ILE A 81 1.80 -11.92 -3.09
N ALA A 82 2.06 -11.52 -4.31
CA ALA A 82 1.67 -12.28 -5.49
C ALA A 82 2.39 -13.65 -5.65
N ASN A 83 3.31 -14.01 -4.74
CA ASN A 83 3.87 -15.36 -4.65
C ASN A 83 3.01 -16.34 -3.84
N PHE A 84 2.04 -15.85 -3.08
CA PHE A 84 1.04 -16.67 -2.43
C PHE A 84 -0.03 -17.10 -3.45
N ASP A 85 -0.68 -18.22 -3.21
CA ASP A 85 -1.75 -18.73 -4.09
C ASP A 85 -3.08 -18.00 -3.79
N ILE A 86 -3.10 -16.71 -4.09
CA ILE A 86 -4.28 -15.86 -3.96
C ILE A 86 -4.27 -14.77 -5.04
N ARG A 87 -5.41 -14.51 -5.66
CA ARG A 87 -5.56 -13.39 -6.59
C ARG A 87 -5.29 -12.08 -5.84
N THR A 88 -4.29 -11.32 -6.27
CA THR A 88 -3.89 -10.09 -5.58
C THR A 88 -4.24 -8.87 -6.42
N THR A 89 -4.89 -7.90 -5.80
CA THR A 89 -5.31 -6.65 -6.42
C THR A 89 -4.85 -5.45 -5.60
N ALA A 90 -4.71 -4.28 -6.22
CA ALA A 90 -4.36 -3.04 -5.52
C ALA A 90 -5.20 -1.88 -6.03
N ILE A 91 -5.76 -1.11 -5.10
CA ILE A 91 -6.50 0.12 -5.44
C ILE A 91 -5.50 1.21 -5.84
N TYR A 92 -5.78 1.88 -6.95
CA TYR A 92 -4.98 3.02 -7.37
C TYR A 92 -5.85 4.17 -7.88
N LYS A 93 -5.30 5.38 -7.80
CA LYS A 93 -5.88 6.56 -8.42
C LYS A 93 -5.19 6.82 -9.76
N ARG A 94 -5.98 6.94 -10.82
CA ARG A 94 -5.47 7.23 -12.16
C ARG A 94 -4.67 8.52 -12.17
N LEU A 95 -3.52 8.49 -12.80
CA LEU A 95 -2.64 9.65 -12.95
C LEU A 95 -3.11 10.55 -14.09
N SER A 96 -2.93 11.85 -13.92
CA SER A 96 -3.29 12.85 -14.96
C SER A 96 -2.38 12.79 -16.19
N SER A 97 -1.12 12.37 -16.02
CA SER A 97 -0.17 12.23 -17.12
C SER A 97 -0.28 10.84 -17.77
N PRO A 98 -0.64 10.73 -19.06
CA PRO A 98 -0.74 9.44 -19.74
C PRO A 98 0.58 8.66 -19.78
N ILE A 99 1.72 9.36 -19.83
CA ILE A 99 3.05 8.75 -19.86
C ILE A 99 3.34 8.06 -18.53
N PHE A 100 3.12 8.74 -17.41
CA PHE A 100 3.32 8.17 -16.08
C PHE A 100 2.29 7.08 -15.78
N GLU A 101 1.04 7.28 -16.19
CA GLU A 101 -0.01 6.25 -16.06
C GLU A 101 0.44 4.95 -16.74
N ARG A 102 0.84 5.01 -18.00
CA ARG A 102 1.33 3.84 -18.74
C ARG A 102 2.54 3.20 -18.07
N PHE A 103 3.51 4.01 -17.63
CA PHE A 103 4.71 3.52 -16.93
C PHE A 103 4.34 2.72 -15.67
N TYR A 104 3.48 3.27 -14.81
CA TYR A 104 3.07 2.62 -13.57
C TYR A 104 2.20 1.38 -13.81
N MET A 105 1.30 1.42 -14.79
CA MET A 105 0.49 0.25 -15.15
C MET A 105 1.34 -0.92 -15.64
N GLU A 106 2.31 -0.66 -16.51
CA GLU A 106 3.25 -1.67 -16.99
C GLU A 106 4.18 -2.18 -15.86
N MET A 107 4.58 -1.33 -14.94
CA MET A 107 5.34 -1.73 -13.75
C MET A 107 4.53 -2.67 -12.86
N ARG A 108 3.30 -2.33 -12.53
CA ARG A 108 2.41 -3.13 -11.68
C ARG A 108 2.02 -4.46 -12.30
N SER A 109 1.74 -4.50 -13.60
CA SER A 109 1.43 -5.75 -14.30
C SER A 109 2.54 -6.80 -14.13
N LYS A 110 3.81 -6.37 -14.04
CA LYS A 110 4.96 -7.27 -13.82
C LYS A 110 5.05 -7.81 -12.40
N THR A 111 4.48 -7.13 -11.42
CA THR A 111 4.50 -7.60 -10.03
C THR A 111 3.53 -8.77 -9.79
N GLY A 112 2.60 -9.01 -10.70
CA GLY A 112 1.56 -10.03 -10.57
C GLY A 112 0.34 -9.54 -9.79
N VAL A 113 0.24 -8.23 -9.55
CA VAL A 113 -0.91 -7.58 -8.91
C VAL A 113 -1.78 -6.93 -9.98
N GLU A 114 -3.09 -7.16 -9.92
CA GLU A 114 -4.08 -6.53 -10.79
C GLU A 114 -4.44 -5.15 -10.22
N PRO A 115 -4.12 -4.04 -10.92
CA PRO A 115 -4.51 -2.71 -10.45
C PRO A 115 -6.00 -2.47 -10.70
N ILE A 116 -6.70 -1.93 -9.69
CA ILE A 116 -8.11 -1.54 -9.76
C ILE A 116 -8.21 -0.03 -9.59
N GLU A 117 -8.79 0.66 -10.58
CA GLU A 117 -9.03 2.09 -10.46
C GLU A 117 -10.04 2.36 -9.32
N MET A 118 -9.76 3.36 -8.49
CA MET A 118 -10.55 3.68 -7.30
C MET A 118 -12.05 3.79 -7.58
N ARG A 119 -12.45 4.39 -8.69
CA ARG A 119 -13.87 4.53 -9.10
C ARG A 119 -14.54 3.19 -9.43
N ASP A 120 -13.77 2.19 -9.87
CA ASP A 120 -14.26 0.88 -10.28
C ASP A 120 -14.20 -0.17 -9.16
N THR A 121 -13.63 0.22 -8.00
CA THR A 121 -13.33 -0.71 -6.90
C THR A 121 -14.56 -1.53 -6.49
N MET A 122 -15.70 -0.87 -6.26
CA MET A 122 -16.91 -1.57 -5.80
C MET A 122 -17.40 -2.61 -6.82
N ARG A 123 -17.44 -2.24 -8.10
CA ARG A 123 -17.84 -3.15 -9.18
C ARG A 123 -16.91 -4.35 -9.28
N LYS A 124 -15.61 -4.09 -9.27
CA LYS A 124 -14.59 -5.15 -9.33
C LYS A 124 -14.61 -6.08 -8.12
N MET A 125 -14.86 -5.55 -6.93
CA MET A 125 -15.01 -6.35 -5.72
C MET A 125 -16.22 -7.30 -5.80
N VAL A 126 -17.35 -6.83 -6.34
CA VAL A 126 -18.52 -7.67 -6.59
C VAL A 126 -18.20 -8.78 -7.60
N GLU A 127 -17.58 -8.43 -8.75
CA GLU A 127 -17.16 -9.40 -9.76
C GLU A 127 -16.23 -10.49 -9.16
N MET A 128 -15.28 -10.09 -8.31
CA MET A 128 -14.36 -11.02 -7.67
C MET A 128 -15.06 -11.94 -6.66
N ARG A 129 -15.95 -11.41 -5.84
CA ARG A 129 -16.77 -12.20 -4.91
C ARG A 129 -17.58 -13.25 -5.69
N ASP A 130 -18.26 -12.82 -6.74
CA ASP A 130 -19.16 -13.68 -7.53
C ASP A 130 -18.41 -14.74 -8.36
N SER A 131 -17.11 -14.52 -8.60
CA SER A 131 -16.25 -15.55 -9.23
C SER A 131 -15.95 -16.73 -8.31
N GLY A 132 -16.27 -16.67 -7.03
CA GLY A 132 -16.00 -17.70 -6.03
C GLY A 132 -14.51 -17.88 -5.68
N ARG A 133 -13.62 -17.12 -6.31
CA ARG A 133 -12.16 -17.20 -6.03
C ARG A 133 -11.77 -16.21 -4.96
N ARG A 134 -10.91 -16.65 -4.02
CA ARG A 134 -10.38 -15.76 -2.97
C ARG A 134 -9.42 -14.74 -3.54
N PHE A 135 -9.41 -13.59 -2.90
CA PHE A 135 -8.56 -12.46 -3.30
C PHE A 135 -7.99 -11.70 -2.11
N ALA A 136 -6.84 -11.08 -2.34
CA ALA A 136 -6.23 -10.10 -1.45
C ALA A 136 -6.32 -8.73 -2.11
N LEU A 137 -6.78 -7.74 -1.36
CA LEU A 137 -6.86 -6.34 -1.77
C LEU A 137 -5.85 -5.50 -1.00
N LEU A 138 -4.95 -4.84 -1.70
CA LEU A 138 -4.03 -3.87 -1.10
C LEU A 138 -4.65 -2.47 -1.14
N SER A 139 -4.62 -1.81 0.01
CA SER A 139 -5.06 -0.42 0.16
C SER A 139 -4.02 0.40 0.90
N VAL A 140 -3.46 1.41 0.22
CA VAL A 140 -2.58 2.40 0.83
C VAL A 140 -3.47 3.50 1.41
N ALA A 141 -3.64 3.55 2.74
CA ALA A 141 -4.76 4.24 3.40
C ALA A 141 -4.34 5.41 4.31
N ASP A 142 -3.10 5.90 4.18
CA ASP A 142 -2.54 6.94 5.05
C ASP A 142 -2.69 8.39 4.53
N GLN A 143 -3.39 8.59 3.43
CA GLN A 143 -3.63 9.93 2.88
C GLN A 143 -5.00 10.48 3.31
N THR A 144 -5.05 11.79 3.56
CA THR A 144 -6.28 12.51 3.87
C THR A 144 -7.20 12.54 2.63
N PRO A 145 -8.49 12.22 2.78
CA PRO A 145 -9.46 12.33 1.69
C PRO A 145 -9.69 13.80 1.29
N THR A 146 -10.26 14.01 0.10
CA THR A 146 -10.74 15.34 -0.28
C THR A 146 -11.89 15.76 0.64
N ARG A 147 -12.12 17.07 0.82
CA ARG A 147 -13.16 17.59 1.73
C ARG A 147 -14.53 16.94 1.52
N SER A 148 -14.92 16.69 0.28
CA SER A 148 -16.21 16.05 -0.06
C SER A 148 -16.26 14.55 0.28
N GLN A 149 -15.14 13.92 0.57
CA GLN A 149 -15.03 12.49 0.90
C GLN A 149 -14.75 12.22 2.38
N ILE A 150 -14.66 13.28 3.19
CA ILE A 150 -14.47 13.13 4.63
C ILE A 150 -15.82 12.77 5.25
N HIS A 151 -15.92 11.56 5.79
CA HIS A 151 -17.09 11.05 6.50
C HIS A 151 -16.81 10.76 7.97
N TYR A 152 -15.54 10.83 8.37
CA TYR A 152 -15.11 10.57 9.74
C TYR A 152 -13.95 11.48 10.13
N TRP A 153 -14.01 12.04 11.33
CA TRP A 153 -12.99 12.91 11.90
C TRP A 153 -12.43 12.30 13.18
N LEU A 154 -11.14 12.43 13.37
CA LEU A 154 -10.47 12.06 14.61
C LEU A 154 -9.36 13.08 14.93
N THR A 155 -8.95 13.13 16.18
CA THR A 155 -7.80 13.94 16.57
C THR A 155 -6.52 13.15 16.32
N PHE A 156 -5.67 13.64 15.42
CA PHE A 156 -4.35 13.06 15.12
C PHE A 156 -3.28 14.13 15.22
N LEU A 157 -2.24 13.89 16.03
CA LEU A 157 -1.17 14.85 16.33
C LEU A 157 -1.70 16.23 16.80
N ASN A 158 -2.69 16.21 17.70
CA ASN A 158 -3.38 17.40 18.23
C ASN A 158 -4.10 18.25 17.17
N GLN A 159 -4.52 17.66 16.07
CA GLN A 159 -5.26 18.32 15.00
C GLN A 159 -6.46 17.48 14.58
N ASP A 160 -7.59 18.15 14.30
CA ASP A 160 -8.74 17.48 13.71
C ASP A 160 -8.38 17.05 12.29
N THR A 161 -8.45 15.74 12.08
CA THR A 161 -8.00 15.10 10.85
C THR A 161 -9.12 14.28 10.25
N GLY A 162 -9.47 14.58 8.99
CA GLY A 162 -10.41 13.77 8.23
C GLY A 162 -9.77 12.45 7.79
N VAL A 163 -10.46 11.34 8.00
CA VAL A 163 -9.97 10.00 7.71
C VAL A 163 -10.77 9.33 6.60
N PHE A 164 -10.08 8.58 5.76
CA PHE A 164 -10.69 7.82 4.68
C PHE A 164 -11.16 6.44 5.19
N ILE A 165 -12.47 6.25 5.29
CA ILE A 165 -13.10 5.02 5.80
C ILE A 165 -13.45 4.00 4.71
N GLY A 166 -13.00 4.24 3.46
CA GLY A 166 -13.33 3.38 2.33
C GLY A 166 -12.86 1.93 2.50
N SER A 167 -11.65 1.74 3.02
CA SER A 167 -11.08 0.41 3.25
C SER A 167 -11.85 -0.37 4.31
N GLU A 168 -12.25 0.28 5.41
CA GLU A 168 -13.07 -0.30 6.47
C GLU A 168 -14.43 -0.77 5.91
N ARG A 169 -15.12 0.09 5.19
CA ARG A 169 -16.40 -0.24 4.55
C ARG A 169 -16.30 -1.41 3.57
N LEU A 170 -15.18 -1.51 2.83
CA LEU A 170 -14.93 -2.66 1.96
C LEU A 170 -14.72 -3.92 2.78
N ALA A 171 -13.93 -3.87 3.85
CA ALA A 171 -13.69 -5.01 4.73
C ALA A 171 -15.00 -5.57 5.30
N GLN A 172 -15.85 -4.69 5.84
CA GLN A 172 -17.16 -5.06 6.39
C GLN A 172 -18.07 -5.65 5.30
N LYS A 173 -18.26 -4.93 4.19
CA LYS A 173 -19.19 -5.34 3.12
C LYS A 173 -18.83 -6.69 2.48
N PHE A 174 -17.54 -6.99 2.35
CA PHE A 174 -17.05 -8.22 1.73
C PHE A 174 -16.52 -9.24 2.72
N ASN A 175 -16.77 -9.02 4.03
CA ASN A 175 -16.31 -9.89 5.14
C ASN A 175 -14.84 -10.31 4.99
N MET A 176 -13.95 -9.32 4.81
CA MET A 176 -12.53 -9.56 4.58
C MET A 176 -11.78 -9.56 5.91
N ALA A 177 -10.87 -10.51 6.10
CA ALA A 177 -9.89 -10.38 7.17
C ALA A 177 -8.99 -9.17 6.90
N VAL A 178 -8.65 -8.41 7.95
CA VAL A 178 -7.87 -7.17 7.82
C VAL A 178 -6.47 -7.38 8.39
N LEU A 179 -5.47 -7.17 7.56
CA LEU A 179 -4.05 -7.17 7.93
C LEU A 179 -3.47 -5.75 7.83
N TYR A 180 -2.64 -5.39 8.78
CA TYR A 180 -1.78 -4.22 8.70
C TYR A 180 -0.37 -4.65 8.30
N CYS A 181 0.20 -3.99 7.30
CA CYS A 181 1.51 -4.28 6.75
C CYS A 181 2.47 -3.11 7.07
N GLU A 182 3.34 -3.32 8.04
CA GLU A 182 4.40 -2.38 8.37
C GLU A 182 5.63 -2.64 7.48
N ILE A 183 6.08 -1.61 6.76
CA ILE A 183 7.27 -1.70 5.91
C ILE A 183 8.41 -0.93 6.54
N LYS A 184 9.59 -1.55 6.66
CA LYS A 184 10.81 -0.92 7.13
C LYS A 184 11.87 -0.93 6.02
N ARG A 185 12.41 0.24 5.69
CA ARG A 185 13.54 0.35 4.77
C ARG A 185 14.83 -0.02 5.49
N LEU A 186 15.52 -1.04 5.00
CA LEU A 186 16.85 -1.46 5.49
C LEU A 186 18.00 -0.84 4.70
N GLY A 187 17.74 -0.42 3.46
CA GLY A 187 18.72 0.18 2.57
C GLY A 187 18.15 0.46 1.19
N PHE A 188 19.04 0.72 0.22
CA PHE A 188 18.62 0.87 -1.18
C PHE A 188 18.04 -0.45 -1.70
N SER A 189 16.79 -0.40 -2.17
CA SER A 189 16.04 -1.57 -2.66
C SER A 189 16.04 -2.77 -1.69
N LYS A 190 16.10 -2.51 -0.37
CA LYS A 190 16.02 -3.53 0.66
C LYS A 190 14.99 -3.13 1.70
N PHE A 191 13.98 -3.97 1.87
CA PHE A 191 12.87 -3.74 2.76
C PHE A 191 12.61 -4.97 3.62
N ASP A 192 12.10 -4.73 4.80
CA ASP A 192 11.58 -5.74 5.69
C ASP A 192 10.14 -5.40 6.05
N THR A 193 9.30 -6.40 6.14
CA THR A 193 7.86 -6.22 6.35
C THR A 193 7.39 -7.11 7.48
N ARG A 194 6.59 -6.53 8.36
CA ARG A 194 5.85 -7.24 9.40
C ARG A 194 4.36 -7.14 9.12
N VAL A 195 3.66 -8.26 9.22
CA VAL A 195 2.22 -8.34 9.03
C VAL A 195 1.55 -8.52 10.39
N THR A 196 0.53 -7.73 10.70
CA THR A 196 -0.26 -7.82 11.92
C THR A 196 -1.72 -8.06 11.58
N LEU A 197 -2.32 -9.09 12.15
CA LEU A 197 -3.75 -9.34 12.03
C LEU A 197 -4.50 -8.32 12.90
N ILE A 198 -5.36 -7.53 12.29
CA ILE A 198 -6.24 -6.57 12.97
C ILE A 198 -7.55 -7.27 13.37
N THR A 199 -8.18 -7.95 12.43
CA THR A 199 -9.38 -8.74 12.66
C THR A 199 -9.58 -9.79 11.58
N GLU A 200 -10.13 -10.95 11.92
CA GLU A 200 -10.57 -11.93 10.93
C GLU A 200 -11.99 -11.66 10.44
N THR A 201 -12.81 -11.02 11.27
CA THR A 201 -14.24 -10.76 11.02
C THR A 201 -14.55 -9.30 11.35
N PRO A 202 -14.47 -8.38 10.37
CA PRO A 202 -14.85 -6.99 10.60
C PRO A 202 -16.37 -6.88 10.79
N ASN A 203 -16.77 -6.23 11.87
CA ASN A 203 -18.18 -5.96 12.21
C ASN A 203 -18.61 -4.60 11.66
#